data_9e861652517817125e255fc956f75b7a
#
_entry.id   9e861652517817125e255fc956f75b7a
#
_cell.length_a   1.000
_cell.length_b   1.000
_cell.length_c   1.000
_cell.angle_alpha   90.00
_cell.angle_beta   90.00
_cell.angle_gamma   90.00
#
_symmetry.space_group_name_H-M   'P 1'
#
loop_
_entity.id
_entity.type
_entity.pdbx_description
1 polymer ?
#
loop_
_entity_poly.entity_id
_entity_poly.type
_entity_poly.pdbx_seq_one_letter_code
_entity_poly.pdbx_strand_id
1 'polypeptide(L)' 'MNFKEDKDLNKEMIKQLEKSIKEAKEKGDKDKVKRFEKLLDRLK' A
#
# COMPACT_ATOMS: atom_id res chain seq x y z
N MET A 1 8.97 23.01 3.89
CA MET A 1 9.86 22.22 4.71
C MET A 1 9.32 20.84 4.99
N ASN A 2 8.07 20.75 5.38
CA ASN A 2 7.46 19.46 5.70
C ASN A 2 6.85 18.76 4.49
N PHE A 3 6.84 19.42 3.37
CA PHE A 3 6.24 18.85 2.17
C PHE A 3 6.93 17.57 1.74
N LYS A 4 8.26 17.55 1.86
CA LYS A 4 9.01 16.35 1.49
C LYS A 4 8.71 15.19 2.43
N GLU A 5 8.52 15.51 3.69
CA GLU A 5 8.22 14.47 4.67
C GLU A 5 6.87 13.82 4.39
N ASP A 6 5.90 14.64 4.00
CA ASP A 6 4.59 14.11 3.67
C ASP A 6 4.66 13.14 2.49
N LYS A 7 5.43 13.52 1.47
CA LYS A 7 5.58 12.66 0.30
C LYS A 7 6.32 11.38 0.66
N ASP A 8 7.31 11.49 1.51
CA ASP A 8 8.06 10.31 1.94
C ASP A 8 7.17 9.36 2.72
N LEU A 9 6.30 9.91 3.58
CA LEU A 9 5.37 9.07 4.33
C LEU A 9 4.44 8.31 3.39
N ASN A 10 3.93 8.99 2.39
CA ASN A 10 3.05 8.33 1.42
C ASN A 10 3.79 7.21 0.70
N LYS A 11 5.03 7.45 0.32
CA LYS A 11 5.81 6.43 -0.36
C LYS A 11 6.01 5.21 0.52
N GLU A 12 6.29 5.43 1.79
CA GLU A 12 6.48 4.32 2.70
C GLU A 12 5.19 3.54 2.88
N MET A 13 4.08 4.22 3.00
CA MET A 13 2.80 3.54 3.12
C MET A 13 2.49 2.73 1.88
N ILE A 14 2.79 3.29 0.71
CA ILE A 14 2.58 2.57 -0.54
C ILE A 14 3.45 1.32 -0.58
N LYS A 15 4.70 1.44 -0.18
CA LYS A 15 5.59 0.29 -0.17
C LYS A 15 5.08 -0.80 0.76
N GLN A 16 4.62 -0.42 1.94
CA GLN A 16 4.09 -1.40 2.88
C GLN A 16 2.83 -2.06 2.34
N LEU A 17 1.97 -1.28 1.71
CA LEU A 17 0.77 -1.84 1.12
C LEU A 17 1.11 -2.82 0.00
N GLU A 18 2.06 -2.45 -0.84
CA GLU A 18 2.47 -3.35 -1.92
C GLU A 18 3.05 -4.64 -1.37
N LYS A 19 3.81 -4.54 -0.31
CA LYS A 19 4.38 -5.73 0.32
C LYS A 19 3.26 -6.60 0.89
N SER A 20 2.29 -5.98 1.55
CA SER A 20 1.17 -6.73 2.09
C SER A 20 0.35 -7.39 0.99
N ILE A 21 0.17 -6.68 -0.11
CA ILE A 21 -0.55 -7.26 -1.25
C ILE A 21 0.18 -8.49 -1.77
N LYS A 22 1.49 -8.39 -1.89
CA LYS A 22 2.27 -9.52 -2.37
C LYS A 22 2.13 -10.72 -1.46
N GLU A 23 2.21 -10.49 -0.15
CA GLU A 23 2.06 -11.57 0.81
C GLU A 23 0.66 -12.16 0.76
N ALA A 24 -0.34 -11.31 0.64
CA ALA A 24 -1.72 -11.80 0.56
C ALA A 24 -1.92 -12.64 -0.70
N LYS A 25 -1.31 -12.25 -1.80
CA LYS A 25 -1.39 -13.04 -3.02
C LYS A 25 -0.76 -14.41 -2.84
N GLU A 26 0.36 -14.45 -2.18
CA GLU A 26 1.05 -15.71 -1.95
C GLU A 26 0.23 -16.64 -1.07
N LYS A 27 -0.52 -16.06 -0.14
CA LYS A 27 -1.37 -16.84 0.72
C LYS A 27 -2.73 -17.15 0.10
N GLY A 28 -3.01 -16.52 -1.03
CA GLY A 28 -4.30 -16.72 -1.68
C GLY A 28 -5.42 -15.91 -1.06
N ASP A 29 -5.09 -14.82 -0.38
CA ASP A 29 -6.07 -13.98 0.31
C ASP A 29 -6.58 -12.92 -0.63
N LYS A 30 -7.49 -13.31 -1.50
CA LYS A 30 -7.98 -12.40 -2.53
C LYS A 30 -8.72 -11.20 -1.95
N ASP A 31 -9.45 -11.42 -0.87
CA ASP A 31 -10.20 -10.32 -0.25
C ASP A 31 -9.27 -9.25 0.27
N LYS A 32 -8.19 -9.66 0.92
CA LYS A 32 -7.21 -8.70 1.41
C LYS A 32 -6.54 -7.97 0.27
N VAL A 33 -6.23 -8.69 -0.80
CA VAL A 33 -5.60 -8.07 -1.95
C VAL A 33 -6.48 -6.95 -2.49
N LYS A 34 -7.76 -7.22 -2.64
CA LYS A 34 -8.68 -6.20 -3.14
C LYS A 34 -8.74 -4.99 -2.22
N ARG A 35 -8.82 -5.23 -0.91
CA ARG A 35 -8.89 -4.14 0.05
C ARG A 35 -7.64 -3.28 -0.01
N PHE A 36 -6.49 -3.91 -0.02
CA PHE A 36 -5.24 -3.17 -0.06
C PHE A 36 -5.07 -2.43 -1.38
N GLU A 37 -5.51 -3.02 -2.47
CA GLU A 37 -5.43 -2.34 -3.75
C GLU A 37 -6.29 -1.08 -3.77
N LYS A 38 -7.44 -1.12 -3.14
CA LYS A 38 -8.28 0.06 -3.04
C LYS A 38 -7.58 1.15 -2.23
N LEU A 39 -6.97 0.76 -1.13
CA LEU A 39 -6.24 1.70 -0.32
C LEU A 39 -5.07 2.31 -1.09
N LEU A 40 -4.37 1.47 -1.82
CA LEU A 40 -3.25 1.92 -2.62
C LEU A 40 -3.70 2.92 -3.68
N ASP A 41 -4.82 2.65 -4.30
CA ASP A 41 -5.36 3.54 -5.31
C ASP A 41 -5.71 4.91 -4.73
N ARG A 42 -6.16 4.93 -3.50
CA ARG A 42 -6.46 6.18 -2.82
C ARG A 42 -5.21 7.00 -2.56
N LEU A 43 -4.13 6.31 -2.23
CA LEU A 43 -2.88 6.99 -1.91
C LEU A 43 -2.17 7.52 -3.14
N LYS A 44 -2.45 6.96 -4.28
CA LYS A 44 -1.88 7.47 -5.52
C LYS A 44 -2.66 8.69 -5.96
#